data_fee52b0055209b8bf5d79fe67d2b635c
#
_entry.id   fee52b0055209b8bf5d79fe67d2b635c
#
_cell.length_a   1.000
_cell.length_b   1.000
_cell.length_c   1.000
_cell.angle_alpha   90.00
_cell.angle_beta   90.00
_cell.angle_gamma   90.00
#
_symmetry.space_group_name_H-M   'P 1'
#
loop_
_entity.id
_entity.type
_entity.pdbx_description
1 polymer ?
#
loop_
_entity_poly.entity_id
_entity_poly.type
_entity_poly.pdbx_seq_one_letter_code
_entity_poly.pdbx_strand_id
1 'polypeptide(L)'
;MKTGANIRLRSDGRYEARYEKARTPDGKIIYGYCYGKTYSEVEDKKSMALAALSKPVHIKQMNLLILGAGGQGQVVKELAQDVRMFKKIAFLDDDPHNPYAMDTCNNCYKYVDEYPIAIPSVGNNVLRQKWIEMLVQYGFIPPTLAHSTATVSPSAEIGYGTVIEAKVTISANAKIGAGCIISSGAIIERNVTIPDWTHIECGTTVRK
;
A
#
# COMPACT_ATOMS: atom_id res chain seq x y z
N MET A 1 -40.48 1.28 1.73
CA MET A 1 -39.11 1.17 1.30
C MET A 1 -38.47 -0.03 2.00
N LYS A 2 -38.11 -1.08 1.28
CA LYS A 2 -37.41 -2.26 1.87
C LYS A 2 -35.97 -1.87 2.11
N THR A 3 -35.62 -1.53 3.33
CA THR A 3 -34.21 -1.44 3.76
C THR A 3 -33.67 -2.86 3.80
N GLY A 4 -33.11 -3.31 2.68
CA GLY A 4 -32.57 -4.65 2.55
C GLY A 4 -31.33 -4.82 3.44
N ALA A 5 -31.54 -5.30 4.64
CA ALA A 5 -30.47 -5.87 5.42
C ALA A 5 -29.96 -7.10 4.64
N ASN A 6 -28.76 -7.00 4.02
CA ASN A 6 -28.11 -8.13 3.35
C ASN A 6 -27.62 -9.16 4.39
N ILE A 7 -28.53 -9.63 5.24
CA ILE A 7 -28.31 -10.65 6.28
C ILE A 7 -29.17 -11.84 5.94
N ARG A 8 -28.58 -13.02 5.88
CA ARG A 8 -29.25 -14.29 5.59
C ARG A 8 -28.87 -15.36 6.59
N LEU A 9 -29.80 -16.27 6.87
CA LEU A 9 -29.52 -17.51 7.59
C LEU A 9 -28.91 -18.52 6.60
N ARG A 10 -27.79 -19.10 6.97
CA ARG A 10 -27.09 -20.14 6.22
C ARG A 10 -27.64 -21.54 6.59
N SER A 11 -27.37 -22.52 5.76
CA SER A 11 -27.74 -23.91 6.00
C SER A 11 -27.03 -24.53 7.23
N ASP A 12 -25.89 -23.93 7.66
CA ASP A 12 -25.15 -24.33 8.85
C ASP A 12 -25.68 -23.68 10.16
N GLY A 13 -26.82 -22.98 10.11
CA GLY A 13 -27.49 -22.37 11.25
C GLY A 13 -26.88 -21.03 11.69
N ARG A 14 -25.86 -20.52 11.00
CA ARG A 14 -25.28 -19.19 11.27
C ARG A 14 -25.91 -18.13 10.38
N TYR A 15 -25.92 -16.90 10.88
CA TYR A 15 -26.26 -15.72 10.09
C TYR A 15 -25.01 -15.20 9.38
N GLU A 16 -25.21 -14.69 8.16
CA GLU A 16 -24.19 -14.04 7.33
C GLU A 16 -24.69 -12.69 6.87
N ALA A 17 -23.92 -11.64 7.08
CA ALA A 17 -24.15 -10.33 6.48
C ALA A 17 -23.10 -10.02 5.43
N ARG A 18 -23.53 -9.48 4.30
CA ARG A 18 -22.67 -8.94 3.25
C ARG A 18 -22.72 -7.42 3.25
N TYR A 19 -21.59 -6.76 3.10
CA TYR A 19 -21.49 -5.30 2.99
C TYR A 19 -20.47 -4.91 1.92
N GLU A 20 -20.62 -3.73 1.34
CA GLU A 20 -19.65 -3.16 0.42
C GLU A 20 -18.41 -2.74 1.22
N LYS A 21 -17.25 -3.35 0.95
CA LYS A 21 -15.99 -3.06 1.62
C LYS A 21 -15.18 -2.01 0.86
N ALA A 22 -15.15 -2.11 -0.47
CA ALA A 22 -14.42 -1.22 -1.35
C ALA A 22 -14.95 -1.31 -2.78
N ARG A 23 -14.45 -0.45 -3.68
CA ARG A 23 -14.61 -0.59 -5.14
C ARG A 23 -13.25 -0.67 -5.78
N THR A 24 -13.13 -1.51 -6.80
CA THR A 24 -11.97 -1.52 -7.70
C THR A 24 -11.98 -0.27 -8.60
N PRO A 25 -10.85 0.11 -9.20
CA PRO A 25 -10.79 1.25 -10.12
C PRO A 25 -11.75 1.15 -11.32
N ASP A 26 -12.08 -0.06 -11.76
CA ASP A 26 -13.07 -0.37 -12.81
C ASP A 26 -14.52 -0.39 -12.29
N GLY A 27 -14.76 0.00 -11.04
CA GLY A 27 -16.08 0.16 -10.44
C GLY A 27 -16.70 -1.12 -9.85
N LYS A 28 -16.04 -2.26 -9.91
CA LYS A 28 -16.53 -3.51 -9.29
C LYS A 28 -16.54 -3.41 -7.77
N ILE A 29 -17.60 -3.92 -7.15
CA ILE A 29 -17.77 -3.92 -5.70
C ILE A 29 -16.98 -5.08 -5.09
N ILE A 30 -16.14 -4.77 -4.12
CA ILE A 30 -15.49 -5.74 -3.23
C ILE A 30 -16.36 -5.86 -1.99
N TYR A 31 -16.83 -7.08 -1.70
CA TYR A 31 -17.69 -7.34 -0.55
C TYR A 31 -16.88 -7.83 0.65
N GLY A 32 -17.26 -7.34 1.84
CA GLY A 32 -16.90 -7.94 3.12
C GLY A 32 -18.05 -8.79 3.65
N TYR A 33 -17.73 -9.72 4.56
CA TYR A 33 -18.69 -10.62 5.17
C TYR A 33 -18.50 -10.67 6.69
N CYS A 34 -19.62 -10.67 7.43
CA CYS A 34 -19.65 -10.91 8.87
C CYS A 34 -20.49 -12.14 9.17
N TYR A 35 -20.11 -12.89 10.19
CA TYR A 35 -20.80 -14.11 10.60
C TYR A 35 -21.12 -14.09 12.09
N GLY A 36 -22.25 -14.68 12.49
CA GLY A 36 -22.66 -14.78 13.87
C GLY A 36 -23.70 -15.86 14.10
N LYS A 37 -23.95 -16.17 15.37
CA LYS A 37 -24.97 -17.15 15.79
C LYS A 37 -26.36 -16.58 15.81
N THR A 38 -26.49 -15.25 15.96
CA THR A 38 -27.77 -14.54 15.97
C THR A 38 -27.82 -13.43 14.93
N TYR A 39 -29.03 -13.02 14.54
CA TYR A 39 -29.24 -11.89 13.62
C TYR A 39 -28.63 -10.59 14.17
N SER A 40 -28.92 -10.29 15.46
CA SER A 40 -28.42 -9.08 16.12
C SER A 40 -26.90 -9.03 16.15
N GLU A 41 -26.22 -10.16 16.50
CA GLU A 41 -24.77 -10.23 16.50
C GLU A 41 -24.14 -9.88 15.13
N VAL A 42 -24.77 -10.34 14.05
CA VAL A 42 -24.28 -10.08 12.69
C VAL A 42 -24.58 -8.65 12.25
N GLU A 43 -25.72 -8.12 12.65
CA GLU A 43 -26.09 -6.73 12.38
C GLU A 43 -25.14 -5.75 13.07
N ASP A 44 -24.79 -6.02 14.34
CA ASP A 44 -23.82 -5.24 15.11
C ASP A 44 -22.42 -5.31 14.47
N LYS A 45 -21.95 -6.52 14.12
CA LYS A 45 -20.66 -6.71 13.43
C LYS A 45 -20.61 -5.98 12.09
N LYS A 46 -21.71 -6.03 11.31
CA LYS A 46 -21.82 -5.31 10.05
C LYS A 46 -21.76 -3.80 10.25
N SER A 47 -22.52 -3.30 11.25
CA SER A 47 -22.54 -1.87 11.59
C SER A 47 -21.17 -1.39 12.05
N MET A 48 -20.46 -2.16 12.86
CA MET A 48 -19.08 -1.88 13.26
C MET A 48 -18.13 -1.86 12.07
N ALA A 49 -18.25 -2.83 11.16
CA ALA A 49 -17.40 -2.90 9.96
C ALA A 49 -17.66 -1.71 9.04
N LEU A 50 -18.92 -1.32 8.81
CA LEU A 50 -19.27 -0.14 8.02
C LEU A 50 -18.82 1.17 8.69
N ALA A 51 -18.94 1.27 10.02
CA ALA A 51 -18.45 2.42 10.77
C ALA A 51 -16.92 2.54 10.71
N ALA A 52 -16.19 1.42 10.68
CA ALA A 52 -14.74 1.41 10.48
C ALA A 52 -14.34 1.90 9.08
N LEU A 53 -15.12 1.55 8.03
CA LEU A 53 -14.91 2.02 6.67
C LEU A 53 -15.28 3.50 6.48
N SER A 54 -16.27 4.01 7.22
CA SER A 54 -16.73 5.40 7.13
C SER A 54 -15.92 6.37 7.99
N LYS A 55 -15.04 5.87 8.86
CA LYS A 55 -14.12 6.77 9.58
C LYS A 55 -13.17 7.36 8.54
N PRO A 56 -13.17 8.69 8.33
CA PRO A 56 -12.08 9.30 7.60
C PRO A 56 -10.79 8.88 8.32
N VAL A 57 -9.83 8.33 7.57
CA VAL A 57 -8.49 8.08 8.12
C VAL A 57 -7.92 9.44 8.45
N HIS A 58 -8.18 9.93 9.66
CA HIS A 58 -7.46 11.08 10.20
C HIS A 58 -6.04 10.60 10.45
N ILE A 59 -5.18 10.78 9.45
CA ILE A 59 -3.74 10.62 9.61
C ILE A 59 -3.29 11.71 10.57
N LYS A 60 -3.42 11.43 11.87
CA LYS A 60 -3.00 12.37 12.93
C LYS A 60 -1.50 12.64 12.89
N GLN A 61 -0.72 11.70 12.33
CA GLN A 61 0.73 11.80 12.17
C GLN A 61 1.12 11.10 10.88
N MET A 62 1.90 11.76 10.06
CA MET A 62 2.52 11.15 8.89
C MET A 62 3.83 10.49 9.34
N ASN A 63 3.73 9.29 9.92
CA ASN A 63 4.87 8.46 10.26
C ASN A 63 4.97 7.32 9.23
N LEU A 64 6.19 7.02 8.78
CA LEU A 64 6.48 6.00 7.79
C LEU A 64 7.13 4.78 8.43
N LEU A 65 6.57 3.61 8.19
CA LEU A 65 7.17 2.32 8.50
C LEU A 65 7.76 1.71 7.23
N ILE A 66 9.02 1.34 7.26
CA ILE A 66 9.72 0.70 6.14
C ILE A 66 9.98 -0.76 6.51
N LEU A 67 9.50 -1.69 5.69
CA LEU A 67 9.76 -3.12 5.83
C LEU A 67 10.99 -3.49 5.00
N GLY A 68 12.04 -3.92 5.69
CA GLY A 68 13.37 -4.12 5.16
C GLY A 68 14.31 -2.94 5.46
N ALA A 69 15.35 -3.18 6.25
CA ALA A 69 16.31 -2.15 6.67
C ALA A 69 17.68 -2.32 5.99
N GLY A 70 17.77 -3.15 4.96
CA GLY A 70 18.95 -3.34 4.11
C GLY A 70 19.21 -2.15 3.19
N GLY A 71 20.05 -2.33 2.16
CA GLY A 71 20.46 -1.26 1.24
C GLY A 71 19.28 -0.52 0.62
N GLN A 72 18.29 -1.23 0.09
CA GLN A 72 17.08 -0.61 -0.47
C GLN A 72 16.27 0.14 0.58
N GLY A 73 16.24 -0.35 1.83
CA GLY A 73 15.60 0.33 2.95
C GLY A 73 16.22 1.68 3.25
N GLN A 74 17.55 1.77 3.20
CA GLN A 74 18.24 3.05 3.39
C GLN A 74 17.93 4.04 2.25
N VAL A 75 17.88 3.57 1.00
CA VAL A 75 17.48 4.42 -0.15
C VAL A 75 16.06 4.97 0.06
N VAL A 76 15.10 4.12 0.45
CA VAL A 76 13.71 4.54 0.71
C VAL A 76 13.65 5.53 1.88
N LYS A 77 14.46 5.34 2.93
CA LYS A 77 14.54 6.28 4.06
C LYS A 77 15.04 7.65 3.62
N GLU A 78 16.13 7.69 2.85
CA GLU A 78 16.69 8.96 2.35
C GLU A 78 15.68 9.69 1.45
N LEU A 79 15.00 8.95 0.58
CA LEU A 79 13.94 9.47 -0.27
C LEU A 79 12.77 10.02 0.58
N ALA A 80 12.35 9.30 1.61
CA ALA A 80 11.31 9.74 2.51
C ALA A 80 11.72 11.01 3.31
N GLN A 81 13.00 11.15 3.63
CA GLN A 81 13.56 12.37 4.23
C GLN A 81 13.59 13.54 3.23
N ASP A 82 13.92 13.29 1.97
CA ASP A 82 13.91 14.30 0.89
C ASP A 82 12.49 14.87 0.68
N VAL A 83 11.47 14.02 0.71
CA VAL A 83 10.06 14.42 0.58
C VAL A 83 9.58 15.29 1.75
N ARG A 84 10.21 15.25 2.92
CA ARG A 84 9.94 16.06 4.14
C ARG A 84 8.50 15.98 4.66
N MET A 85 7.78 14.91 4.37
CA MET A 85 6.38 14.75 4.80
C MET A 85 6.24 13.94 6.09
N PHE A 86 7.26 13.17 6.46
CA PHE A 86 7.19 12.23 7.57
C PHE A 86 7.85 12.80 8.82
N LYS A 87 7.15 12.69 9.96
CA LYS A 87 7.67 13.09 11.27
C LYS A 87 8.60 12.05 11.88
N LYS A 88 8.26 10.79 11.69
CA LYS A 88 9.05 9.64 12.13
C LYS A 88 9.20 8.68 10.97
N ILE A 89 10.36 8.06 10.88
CA ILE A 89 10.65 6.97 9.95
C ILE A 89 11.25 5.85 10.78
N ALA A 90 10.67 4.65 10.70
CA ALA A 90 11.14 3.48 11.43
C ALA A 90 11.25 2.27 10.48
N PHE A 91 12.02 1.29 10.91
CA PHE A 91 12.24 0.06 10.16
C PHE A 91 11.73 -1.16 10.90
N LEU A 92 11.24 -2.13 10.14
CA LEU A 92 11.14 -3.52 10.51
C LEU A 92 12.05 -4.34 9.62
N ASP A 93 12.68 -5.38 10.17
CA ASP A 93 13.52 -6.30 9.40
C ASP A 93 13.47 -7.69 10.03
N ASP A 94 13.55 -8.73 9.20
CA ASP A 94 13.55 -10.11 9.67
C ASP A 94 14.95 -10.58 10.08
N ASP A 95 16.01 -9.78 9.82
CA ASP A 95 17.34 -10.02 10.38
C ASP A 95 17.39 -9.51 11.84
N PRO A 96 17.49 -10.42 12.83
CA PRO A 96 17.52 -10.05 14.25
C PRO A 96 18.78 -9.26 14.66
N HIS A 97 19.79 -9.22 13.82
CA HIS A 97 21.03 -8.48 14.05
C HIS A 97 21.04 -7.09 13.40
N ASN A 98 19.96 -6.72 12.69
CA ASN A 98 19.87 -5.42 12.05
C ASN A 98 19.64 -4.32 13.12
N PRO A 99 20.62 -3.43 13.38
CA PRO A 99 20.54 -2.45 14.46
C PRO A 99 19.49 -1.34 14.20
N TYR A 100 18.97 -1.25 13.00
CA TYR A 100 17.98 -0.23 12.61
C TYR A 100 16.54 -0.69 12.78
N ALA A 101 16.32 -2.00 12.88
CA ALA A 101 14.98 -2.56 13.00
C ALA A 101 14.48 -2.53 14.44
N MET A 102 13.24 -2.14 14.63
CA MET A 102 12.60 -2.16 15.96
C MET A 102 11.81 -3.45 16.23
N ASP A 103 11.46 -4.22 15.19
CA ASP A 103 10.76 -5.52 15.27
C ASP A 103 10.90 -6.24 13.92
N THR A 104 10.35 -7.45 13.80
CA THR A 104 10.29 -8.22 12.55
C THR A 104 9.16 -7.74 11.64
N CYS A 105 9.29 -7.96 10.33
CA CYS A 105 8.31 -7.54 9.32
C CYS A 105 6.91 -8.14 9.56
N ASN A 106 6.84 -9.39 10.06
CA ASN A 106 5.58 -10.05 10.36
C ASN A 106 4.79 -9.39 11.50
N ASN A 107 5.45 -8.61 12.34
CA ASN A 107 4.84 -7.90 13.46
C ASN A 107 4.33 -6.49 13.09
N CYS A 108 4.36 -6.12 11.82
CA CYS A 108 3.99 -4.76 11.37
C CYS A 108 2.59 -4.34 11.85
N TYR A 109 1.63 -5.27 11.94
CA TYR A 109 0.26 -4.99 12.38
C TYR A 109 0.17 -4.30 13.76
N LYS A 110 1.18 -4.45 14.62
CA LYS A 110 1.24 -3.80 15.94
C LYS A 110 1.44 -2.28 15.84
N TYR A 111 1.91 -1.80 14.69
CA TYR A 111 2.38 -0.43 14.51
C TYR A 111 1.45 0.44 13.67
N VAL A 112 0.33 -0.10 13.16
CA VAL A 112 -0.57 0.62 12.23
C VAL A 112 -1.13 1.93 12.82
N ASP A 113 -1.38 1.97 14.12
CA ASP A 113 -1.90 3.17 14.79
C ASP A 113 -0.84 4.28 14.91
N GLU A 114 0.43 3.93 15.10
CA GLU A 114 1.53 4.88 15.21
C GLU A 114 2.13 5.23 13.83
N TYR A 115 2.20 4.27 12.92
CA TYR A 115 2.77 4.38 11.57
C TYR A 115 1.74 3.98 10.52
N PRO A 116 0.71 4.80 10.26
CA PRO A 116 -0.37 4.42 9.34
C PRO A 116 0.08 4.28 7.88
N ILE A 117 1.27 4.80 7.55
CA ILE A 117 1.87 4.73 6.22
C ILE A 117 3.02 3.72 6.28
N ALA A 118 3.01 2.75 5.37
CA ALA A 118 4.07 1.75 5.33
C ALA A 118 4.42 1.34 3.90
N ILE A 119 5.71 1.02 3.69
CA ILE A 119 6.21 0.61 2.38
C ILE A 119 7.26 -0.51 2.54
N PRO A 120 7.20 -1.58 1.72
CA PRO A 120 8.29 -2.55 1.65
C PRO A 120 9.44 -2.02 0.79
N SER A 121 10.66 -2.32 1.23
CA SER A 121 11.89 -1.89 0.58
C SER A 121 12.77 -3.09 0.22
N VAL A 122 12.23 -3.98 -0.61
CA VAL A 122 12.91 -5.19 -1.08
C VAL A 122 12.93 -5.25 -2.60
N GLY A 123 14.06 -5.63 -3.18
CA GLY A 123 14.24 -5.76 -4.63
C GLY A 123 13.45 -6.94 -5.21
N ASN A 124 13.18 -7.99 -4.43
CA ASN A 124 12.41 -9.15 -4.89
C ASN A 124 10.95 -8.76 -5.15
N ASN A 125 10.53 -8.83 -6.41
CA ASN A 125 9.22 -8.40 -6.87
C ASN A 125 8.07 -9.17 -6.20
N VAL A 126 8.21 -10.48 -6.07
CA VAL A 126 7.18 -11.35 -5.48
C VAL A 126 7.01 -11.07 -3.98
N LEU A 127 8.13 -10.91 -3.26
CA LEU A 127 8.09 -10.58 -1.85
C LEU A 127 7.53 -9.17 -1.63
N ARG A 128 7.89 -8.21 -2.47
CA ARG A 128 7.40 -6.83 -2.41
C ARG A 128 5.88 -6.78 -2.62
N GLN A 129 5.36 -7.53 -3.61
CA GLN A 129 3.92 -7.66 -3.83
C GLN A 129 3.22 -8.22 -2.61
N LYS A 130 3.69 -9.37 -2.09
CA LYS A 130 3.13 -10.02 -0.90
C LYS A 130 3.07 -9.08 0.30
N TRP A 131 4.12 -8.30 0.51
CA TRP A 131 4.18 -7.37 1.65
C TRP A 131 3.25 -6.16 1.46
N ILE A 132 3.12 -5.61 0.27
CA ILE A 132 2.16 -4.52 0.01
C ILE A 132 0.71 -5.02 0.22
N GLU A 133 0.38 -6.21 -0.27
CA GLU A 133 -0.95 -6.80 -0.07
C GLU A 133 -1.23 -7.02 1.42
N MET A 134 -0.27 -7.53 2.17
CA MET A 134 -0.34 -7.70 3.63
C MET A 134 -0.53 -6.37 4.35
N LEU A 135 0.24 -5.34 4.00
CA LEU A 135 0.12 -4.00 4.59
C LEU A 135 -1.28 -3.42 4.37
N VAL A 136 -1.82 -3.52 3.16
CA VAL A 136 -3.18 -3.07 2.85
C VAL A 136 -4.23 -3.83 3.66
N GLN A 137 -4.06 -5.15 3.84
CA GLN A 137 -4.96 -5.96 4.67
C GLN A 137 -4.97 -5.52 6.14
N TYR A 138 -3.83 -5.10 6.68
CA TYR A 138 -3.71 -4.58 8.04
C TYR A 138 -4.14 -3.11 8.19
N GLY A 139 -4.50 -2.44 7.09
CA GLY A 139 -5.00 -1.06 7.12
C GLY A 139 -3.93 0.01 6.94
N PHE A 140 -2.71 -0.37 6.56
CA PHE A 140 -1.69 0.60 6.16
C PHE A 140 -1.98 1.21 4.80
N ILE A 141 -1.43 2.39 4.57
CA ILE A 141 -1.48 3.11 3.29
C ILE A 141 -0.08 3.05 2.67
N PRO A 142 0.15 2.23 1.62
CA PRO A 142 1.42 2.24 0.90
C PRO A 142 1.55 3.53 0.08
N PRO A 143 2.54 4.40 0.37
CA PRO A 143 2.71 5.66 -0.35
C PRO A 143 3.39 5.43 -1.69
N THR A 144 3.14 6.32 -2.65
CA THR A 144 4.05 6.53 -3.78
C THR A 144 5.07 7.58 -3.37
N LEU A 145 6.35 7.25 -3.46
CA LEU A 145 7.46 8.13 -3.09
C LEU A 145 8.27 8.50 -4.34
N ALA A 146 8.46 9.78 -4.57
CA ALA A 146 9.29 10.27 -5.65
C ALA A 146 10.33 11.26 -5.12
N HIS A 147 11.60 11.03 -5.46
CA HIS A 147 12.70 11.93 -5.10
C HIS A 147 12.50 13.30 -5.74
N SER A 148 12.86 14.38 -5.05
CA SER A 148 12.70 15.77 -5.52
C SER A 148 13.40 16.08 -6.85
N THR A 149 14.43 15.30 -7.19
CA THR A 149 15.15 15.42 -8.48
C THR A 149 14.57 14.55 -9.60
N ALA A 150 13.55 13.76 -9.34
CA ALA A 150 12.85 13.03 -10.39
C ALA A 150 11.98 13.97 -11.21
N THR A 151 11.97 13.78 -12.52
CA THR A 151 11.10 14.52 -13.44
C THR A 151 9.96 13.61 -13.87
N VAL A 152 8.76 13.87 -13.36
CA VAL A 152 7.56 13.12 -13.71
C VAL A 152 6.62 14.02 -14.51
N SER A 153 6.27 13.59 -15.72
CA SER A 153 5.31 14.32 -16.55
C SER A 153 3.95 14.42 -15.86
N PRO A 154 3.26 15.57 -15.90
CA PRO A 154 1.91 15.72 -15.34
C PRO A 154 0.86 14.76 -15.94
N SER A 155 1.10 14.26 -17.16
CA SER A 155 0.23 13.28 -17.81
C SER A 155 0.63 11.82 -17.55
N ALA A 156 1.66 11.57 -16.75
CA ALA A 156 2.03 10.20 -16.35
C ALA A 156 1.11 9.71 -15.23
N GLU A 157 0.77 8.43 -15.28
CA GLU A 157 0.00 7.74 -14.25
C GLU A 157 0.95 6.87 -13.44
N ILE A 158 0.93 7.00 -12.09
CA ILE A 158 1.79 6.24 -11.20
C ILE A 158 0.94 5.45 -10.19
N GLY A 159 1.15 4.14 -10.15
CA GLY A 159 0.47 3.26 -9.20
C GLY A 159 0.98 3.44 -7.76
N TYR A 160 0.12 3.07 -6.79
CA TYR A 160 0.43 3.16 -5.36
C TYR A 160 1.61 2.25 -4.96
N GLY A 161 2.30 2.60 -3.88
CA GLY A 161 3.42 1.83 -3.35
C GLY A 161 4.67 1.84 -4.25
N THR A 162 4.70 2.70 -5.27
CA THR A 162 5.81 2.83 -6.21
C THR A 162 6.88 3.78 -5.66
N VAL A 163 8.13 3.38 -5.82
CA VAL A 163 9.33 4.16 -5.44
C VAL A 163 9.99 4.69 -6.71
N ILE A 164 10.18 6.00 -6.78
CA ILE A 164 10.84 6.70 -7.90
C ILE A 164 12.08 7.39 -7.33
N GLU A 165 13.24 6.86 -7.66
CA GLU A 165 14.51 7.32 -7.10
C GLU A 165 15.03 8.59 -7.79
N ALA A 166 16.22 9.04 -7.38
CA ALA A 166 16.82 10.28 -7.84
C ALA A 166 17.08 10.29 -9.35
N LYS A 167 16.87 11.45 -9.98
CA LYS A 167 17.14 11.70 -11.41
C LYS A 167 16.40 10.78 -12.39
N VAL A 168 15.33 10.12 -11.95
CA VAL A 168 14.43 9.38 -12.83
C VAL A 168 13.67 10.37 -13.73
N THR A 169 13.49 9.99 -15.00
CA THR A 169 12.64 10.74 -15.93
C THR A 169 11.48 9.87 -16.38
N ILE A 170 10.25 10.27 -16.08
CA ILE A 170 9.02 9.63 -16.56
C ILE A 170 8.32 10.58 -17.51
N SER A 171 8.27 10.22 -18.80
CA SER A 171 7.78 11.07 -19.87
C SER A 171 6.25 11.06 -20.00
N ALA A 172 5.74 11.88 -20.92
CA ALA A 172 4.31 12.09 -21.12
C ALA A 172 3.54 10.79 -21.44
N ASN A 173 2.37 10.64 -20.79
CA ASN A 173 1.47 9.50 -20.93
C ASN A 173 2.10 8.13 -20.57
N ALA A 174 3.23 8.11 -19.88
CA ALA A 174 3.75 6.86 -19.33
C ALA A 174 2.84 6.35 -18.22
N LYS A 175 2.68 5.04 -18.14
CA LYS A 175 1.88 4.37 -17.10
C LYS A 175 2.77 3.45 -16.30
N ILE A 176 2.91 3.74 -15.02
CA ILE A 176 3.71 2.94 -14.09
C ILE A 176 2.74 2.22 -13.18
N GLY A 177 2.87 0.91 -13.11
CA GLY A 177 2.04 0.06 -12.26
C GLY A 177 2.27 0.28 -10.76
N ALA A 178 1.51 -0.44 -9.95
CA ALA A 178 1.63 -0.43 -8.51
C ALA A 178 2.90 -1.15 -8.03
N GLY A 179 3.45 -0.71 -6.89
CA GLY A 179 4.57 -1.38 -6.22
C GLY A 179 5.86 -1.49 -7.04
N CYS A 180 6.05 -0.63 -8.03
CA CYS A 180 7.26 -0.59 -8.85
C CYS A 180 8.42 0.06 -8.10
N ILE A 181 9.64 -0.29 -8.51
CA ILE A 181 10.86 0.44 -8.17
C ILE A 181 11.44 0.97 -9.48
N ILE A 182 11.57 2.28 -9.57
CA ILE A 182 12.22 2.94 -10.70
C ILE A 182 13.52 3.52 -10.18
N SER A 183 14.63 2.81 -10.42
CA SER A 183 15.92 3.13 -9.83
C SER A 183 16.58 4.35 -10.48
N SER A 184 17.54 4.90 -9.75
CA SER A 184 18.17 6.19 -10.03
C SER A 184 18.64 6.33 -11.48
N GLY A 185 18.30 7.47 -12.10
CA GLY A 185 18.68 7.81 -13.46
C GLY A 185 17.96 7.02 -14.56
N ALA A 186 16.97 6.18 -14.23
CA ALA A 186 16.17 5.50 -15.24
C ALA A 186 15.31 6.48 -16.04
N ILE A 187 15.07 6.15 -17.31
CA ILE A 187 14.26 6.95 -18.24
C ILE A 187 13.12 6.08 -18.77
N ILE A 188 11.89 6.49 -18.50
CA ILE A 188 10.70 5.87 -19.07
C ILE A 188 10.17 6.79 -20.16
N GLU A 189 10.22 6.35 -21.41
CA GLU A 189 9.80 7.16 -22.53
C GLU A 189 8.27 7.32 -22.61
N ARG A 190 7.82 8.26 -23.43
CA ARG A 190 6.39 8.58 -23.63
C ARG A 190 5.57 7.35 -24.07
N ASN A 191 4.35 7.25 -23.56
CA ASN A 191 3.41 6.18 -23.89
C ASN A 191 3.90 4.76 -23.54
N VAL A 192 4.92 4.64 -22.71
CA VAL A 192 5.38 3.34 -22.17
C VAL A 192 4.47 2.92 -21.04
N THR A 193 4.20 1.62 -20.95
CA THR A 193 3.50 1.02 -19.80
C THR A 193 4.44 0.07 -19.09
N ILE A 194 4.66 0.30 -17.79
CA ILE A 194 5.41 -0.57 -16.91
C ILE A 194 4.39 -1.36 -16.08
N PRO A 195 4.39 -2.69 -16.14
CA PRO A 195 3.50 -3.54 -15.34
C PRO A 195 3.71 -3.36 -13.83
N ASP A 196 2.69 -3.73 -13.03
CA ASP A 196 2.79 -3.77 -11.58
C ASP A 196 4.02 -4.58 -11.12
N TRP A 197 4.56 -4.20 -9.98
CA TRP A 197 5.65 -4.91 -9.28
C TRP A 197 6.99 -4.96 -10.04
N THR A 198 7.13 -4.19 -11.11
CA THR A 198 8.35 -4.16 -11.92
C THR A 198 9.46 -3.40 -11.20
N HIS A 199 10.69 -3.89 -11.31
CA HIS A 199 11.89 -3.18 -10.91
C HIS A 199 12.64 -2.76 -12.18
N ILE A 200 12.83 -1.46 -12.37
CA ILE A 200 13.66 -0.88 -13.45
C ILE A 200 15.00 -0.50 -12.85
N GLU A 201 16.06 -1.10 -13.36
CA GLU A 201 17.42 -0.91 -12.87
C GLU A 201 17.97 0.50 -13.16
N CYS A 202 19.00 0.88 -12.38
CA CYS A 202 19.66 2.18 -12.50
C CYS A 202 20.10 2.49 -13.94
N GLY A 203 19.83 3.72 -14.40
CA GLY A 203 20.25 4.20 -15.72
C GLY A 203 19.58 3.53 -16.91
N THR A 204 18.61 2.64 -16.69
CA THR A 204 17.89 1.95 -17.76
C THR A 204 17.00 2.91 -18.54
N THR A 205 17.00 2.81 -19.87
CA THR A 205 16.03 3.51 -20.72
C THR A 205 15.01 2.50 -21.27
N VAL A 206 13.74 2.68 -20.91
CA VAL A 206 12.63 1.85 -21.41
C VAL A 206 11.91 2.59 -22.53
N ARG A 207 11.82 1.93 -23.68
CA ARG A 207 11.18 2.42 -24.90
C ARG A 207 10.00 1.54 -25.28
N LYS A 208 9.10 2.10 -26.11
CA LYS A 208 7.96 1.35 -26.64
C LYS A 208 8.42 0.36 -27.72
#